data_726f82e7f9adbc19380d76ed89b59084
#
_entry.id   726f82e7f9adbc19380d76ed89b59084
#
_cell.length_a   1.000
_cell.length_b   1.000
_cell.length_c   1.000
_cell.angle_alpha   90.00
_cell.angle_beta   90.00
_cell.angle_gamma   90.00
#
_symmetry.space_group_name_H-M   'P 1'
#
loop_
_entity.id
_entity.type
_entity.pdbx_description
1 polymer ?
#
loop_
_entity_poly.entity_id
_entity_poly.type
_entity_poly.pdbx_seq_one_letter_code
_entity_poly.pdbx_strand_id
1 'polypeptide(L)'
;MKLAFLFPGQGAQAVGMGQALAERFPAARHVFETADRALGYRLSDLCWKGPIEELRKTVHTQPALLTHSVAAWKLLDAAGVKPSWVAGHSLGEYSACVAAGALDFEDAVRLVHRRGELMYRAGLDRPGTMAAILGLERTQVEEACARAEGAGVVCPANLNGPGQVVISGERAAVVRACELARGMGAKRVIPLEVSGAFHSPLMGSAAAGLTEALAAVSVHDALIPVVANVSAEPLRRGVEIRAALEAQLLGAVRWEDSMRRLIADGAQGFVEVGTGTVLRGLLRTLDKSVPSWSVDDPDGLQATVSALAGAAGGVPLTGDSEPMEEAG
;
A
#
# COMPACT_ATOMS: atom_id res chain seq x y z
N MET A 1 6.21 13.70 18.90
CA MET A 1 6.76 13.53 17.53
C MET A 1 5.59 13.45 16.55
N LYS A 2 5.63 14.17 15.41
CA LYS A 2 4.64 14.06 14.35
C LYS A 2 5.00 12.89 13.46
N LEU A 3 4.18 11.83 13.47
CA LEU A 3 4.43 10.59 12.73
C LEU A 3 3.58 10.52 11.46
N ALA A 4 4.12 9.94 10.39
CA ALA A 4 3.37 9.50 9.24
C ALA A 4 3.39 7.95 9.18
N PHE A 5 2.20 7.33 9.06
CA PHE A 5 2.11 5.89 8.84
C PHE A 5 2.06 5.60 7.35
N LEU A 6 2.86 4.62 6.92
CA LEU A 6 2.98 4.19 5.54
C LEU A 6 2.44 2.76 5.40
N PHE A 7 1.54 2.54 4.46
CA PHE A 7 0.92 1.24 4.23
C PHE A 7 1.40 0.64 2.91
N PRO A 8 2.00 -0.58 2.95
CA PRO A 8 2.55 -1.21 1.76
C PRO A 8 1.48 -1.62 0.75
N GLY A 9 1.89 -1.68 -0.51
CA GLY A 9 1.10 -2.17 -1.62
C GLY A 9 1.55 -3.54 -2.13
N GLN A 10 0.99 -3.95 -3.26
CA GLN A 10 1.31 -5.23 -3.92
C GLN A 10 2.81 -5.36 -4.19
N GLY A 11 3.35 -6.55 -3.96
CA GLY A 11 4.77 -6.88 -4.02
C GLY A 11 5.40 -7.10 -2.63
N ALA A 12 4.75 -6.63 -1.56
CA ALA A 12 5.20 -6.84 -0.19
C ALA A 12 4.72 -8.17 0.42
N GLN A 13 3.68 -8.83 -0.14
CA GLN A 13 3.08 -10.04 0.42
C GLN A 13 4.07 -11.21 0.53
N ALA A 14 3.99 -11.92 1.64
CA ALA A 14 4.78 -13.11 1.93
C ALA A 14 3.94 -14.14 2.67
N VAL A 15 4.20 -15.43 2.44
CA VAL A 15 3.60 -16.51 3.25
C VAL A 15 4.11 -16.39 4.68
N GLY A 16 3.21 -16.51 5.65
CA GLY A 16 3.45 -16.26 7.08
C GLY A 16 3.08 -14.86 7.53
N MET A 17 2.75 -13.93 6.61
CA MET A 17 2.41 -12.54 6.94
C MET A 17 1.26 -12.46 7.94
N GLY A 18 1.47 -11.71 9.03
CA GLY A 18 0.49 -11.46 10.09
C GLY A 18 0.23 -12.64 11.02
N GLN A 19 0.76 -13.86 10.77
CA GLN A 19 0.53 -15.04 11.60
C GLN A 19 1.01 -14.81 13.04
N ALA A 20 2.26 -14.39 13.23
CA ALA A 20 2.83 -14.15 14.54
C ALA A 20 2.08 -13.05 15.33
N LEU A 21 1.57 -12.01 14.66
CA LEU A 21 0.71 -11.01 15.29
C LEU A 21 -0.62 -11.63 15.75
N ALA A 22 -1.27 -12.43 14.89
CA ALA A 22 -2.56 -13.07 15.21
C ALA A 22 -2.44 -14.15 16.32
N GLU A 23 -1.31 -14.87 16.38
CA GLU A 23 -1.04 -15.85 17.43
C GLU A 23 -0.85 -15.18 18.79
N ARG A 24 -0.13 -14.05 18.82
CA ARG A 24 0.22 -13.37 20.08
C ARG A 24 -0.85 -12.38 20.58
N PHE A 25 -1.60 -11.74 19.66
CA PHE A 25 -2.52 -10.67 20.02
C PHE A 25 -3.96 -10.97 19.56
N PRO A 26 -4.90 -11.12 20.49
CA PRO A 26 -6.32 -11.36 20.15
C PRO A 26 -6.92 -10.30 19.23
N ALA A 27 -6.53 -9.03 19.38
CA ALA A 27 -6.99 -7.94 18.52
C ALA A 27 -6.56 -8.13 17.06
N ALA A 28 -5.32 -8.56 16.80
CA ALA A 28 -4.85 -8.87 15.45
C ALA A 28 -5.56 -10.09 14.87
N ARG A 29 -5.75 -11.16 15.67
CA ARG A 29 -6.51 -12.35 15.27
C ARG A 29 -7.93 -11.98 14.85
N HIS A 30 -8.62 -11.16 15.62
CA HIS A 30 -9.98 -10.71 15.30
C HIS A 30 -10.07 -9.99 13.94
N VAL A 31 -9.04 -9.22 13.55
CA VAL A 31 -8.99 -8.59 12.24
C VAL A 31 -8.97 -9.64 11.12
N PHE A 32 -8.14 -10.68 11.23
CA PHE A 32 -8.09 -11.78 10.24
C PHE A 32 -9.41 -12.56 10.19
N GLU A 33 -10.00 -12.88 11.35
CA GLU A 33 -11.32 -13.55 11.41
C GLU A 33 -12.44 -12.70 10.79
N THR A 34 -12.37 -11.40 10.95
CA THR A 34 -13.33 -10.48 10.33
C THR A 34 -13.17 -10.45 8.80
N ALA A 35 -11.93 -10.43 8.30
CA ALA A 35 -11.66 -10.52 6.87
C ALA A 35 -12.16 -11.86 6.28
N ASP A 36 -11.91 -12.99 6.97
CA ASP A 36 -12.38 -14.31 6.55
C ASP A 36 -13.92 -14.32 6.41
N ARG A 37 -14.64 -13.77 7.41
CA ARG A 37 -16.11 -13.65 7.35
C ARG A 37 -16.57 -12.73 6.23
N ALA A 38 -15.93 -11.60 6.07
CA ALA A 38 -16.31 -10.61 5.05
C ALA A 38 -16.17 -11.15 3.61
N LEU A 39 -15.18 -12.02 3.38
CA LEU A 39 -14.88 -12.62 2.09
C LEU A 39 -15.59 -13.96 1.86
N GLY A 40 -16.04 -14.64 2.91
CA GLY A 40 -16.64 -15.97 2.82
C GLY A 40 -15.64 -17.11 2.56
N TYR A 41 -14.35 -16.85 2.70
CA TYR A 41 -13.28 -17.86 2.62
C TYR A 41 -12.14 -17.54 3.59
N ARG A 42 -11.26 -18.54 3.83
CA ARG A 42 -10.14 -18.42 4.77
C ARG A 42 -8.95 -17.68 4.15
N LEU A 43 -9.04 -16.34 4.10
CA LEU A 43 -7.93 -15.48 3.71
C LEU A 43 -6.74 -15.65 4.65
N SER A 44 -7.00 -15.83 5.96
CA SER A 44 -6.00 -16.08 6.99
C SER A 44 -5.14 -17.31 6.66
N ASP A 45 -5.74 -18.43 6.26
CA ASP A 45 -5.01 -19.63 5.88
C ASP A 45 -4.09 -19.38 4.67
N LEU A 46 -4.57 -18.62 3.68
CA LEU A 46 -3.76 -18.25 2.51
C LEU A 46 -2.58 -17.34 2.90
N CYS A 47 -2.80 -16.37 3.79
CA CYS A 47 -1.72 -15.52 4.30
C CYS A 47 -0.65 -16.32 5.05
N TRP A 48 -1.07 -17.27 5.88
CA TRP A 48 -0.17 -17.99 6.81
C TRP A 48 0.51 -19.21 6.20
N LYS A 49 -0.22 -19.94 5.34
CA LYS A 49 0.21 -21.25 4.81
C LYS A 49 0.46 -21.24 3.29
N GLY A 50 0.00 -20.20 2.59
CA GLY A 50 0.10 -20.11 1.13
C GLY A 50 -0.89 -21.02 0.41
N PRO A 51 -0.57 -21.45 -0.83
CA PRO A 51 0.72 -21.27 -1.51
C PRO A 51 0.98 -19.84 -1.99
N ILE A 52 2.24 -19.48 -2.20
CA ILE A 52 2.65 -18.13 -2.60
C ILE A 52 2.09 -17.73 -3.97
N GLU A 53 1.92 -18.67 -4.88
CA GLU A 53 1.37 -18.47 -6.22
C GLU A 53 -0.09 -17.98 -6.15
N GLU A 54 -0.87 -18.48 -5.20
CA GLU A 54 -2.23 -18.02 -4.96
C GLU A 54 -2.24 -16.66 -4.25
N LEU A 55 -1.36 -16.48 -3.25
CA LEU A 55 -1.24 -15.22 -2.53
C LEU A 55 -0.79 -14.06 -3.43
N ARG A 56 0.00 -14.33 -4.48
CA ARG A 56 0.45 -13.35 -5.48
C ARG A 56 -0.63 -12.90 -6.46
N LYS A 57 -1.73 -13.63 -6.59
CA LYS A 57 -2.84 -13.18 -7.43
C LYS A 57 -3.43 -11.91 -6.84
N THR A 58 -3.58 -10.87 -7.67
CA THR A 58 -4.01 -9.55 -7.18
C THR A 58 -5.33 -9.58 -6.43
N VAL A 59 -6.23 -10.51 -6.76
CA VAL A 59 -7.50 -10.74 -6.06
C VAL A 59 -7.31 -11.17 -4.61
N HIS A 60 -6.24 -11.91 -4.30
CA HIS A 60 -5.91 -12.35 -2.94
C HIS A 60 -4.91 -11.41 -2.26
N THR A 61 -3.90 -10.93 -3.01
CA THR A 61 -2.87 -10.02 -2.48
C THR A 61 -3.48 -8.78 -1.83
N GLN A 62 -4.49 -8.18 -2.49
CA GLN A 62 -5.04 -6.92 -2.01
C GLN A 62 -5.73 -7.05 -0.65
N PRO A 63 -6.71 -7.95 -0.44
CA PRO A 63 -7.30 -8.11 0.88
C PRO A 63 -6.30 -8.65 1.92
N ALA A 64 -5.31 -9.45 1.54
CA ALA A 64 -4.28 -9.95 2.45
C ALA A 64 -3.43 -8.82 3.03
N LEU A 65 -2.90 -7.94 2.18
CA LEU A 65 -2.11 -6.78 2.61
C LEU A 65 -2.92 -5.81 3.44
N LEU A 66 -4.16 -5.51 3.04
CA LEU A 66 -5.05 -4.64 3.82
C LEU A 66 -5.29 -5.23 5.21
N THR A 67 -5.62 -6.52 5.30
CA THR A 67 -5.92 -7.19 6.57
C THR A 67 -4.70 -7.16 7.51
N HIS A 68 -3.52 -7.51 7.01
CA HIS A 68 -2.30 -7.48 7.83
C HIS A 68 -1.96 -6.05 8.27
N SER A 69 -2.03 -5.07 7.36
CA SER A 69 -1.77 -3.66 7.68
C SER A 69 -2.71 -3.12 8.75
N VAL A 70 -4.01 -3.47 8.66
CA VAL A 70 -5.00 -3.06 9.66
C VAL A 70 -4.76 -3.77 11.00
N ALA A 71 -4.37 -5.06 10.99
CA ALA A 71 -4.01 -5.78 12.21
C ALA A 71 -2.82 -5.12 12.92
N ALA A 72 -1.75 -4.80 12.19
CA ALA A 72 -0.58 -4.10 12.73
C ALA A 72 -0.92 -2.69 13.23
N TRP A 73 -1.74 -1.94 12.47
CA TRP A 73 -2.20 -0.61 12.88
C TRP A 73 -3.01 -0.65 14.18
N LYS A 74 -3.94 -1.60 14.35
CA LYS A 74 -4.74 -1.75 15.56
C LYS A 74 -3.87 -1.94 16.81
N LEU A 75 -2.76 -2.64 16.68
CA LEU A 75 -1.83 -2.84 17.79
C LEU A 75 -1.04 -1.57 18.13
N LEU A 76 -0.60 -0.81 17.12
CA LEU A 76 0.01 0.50 17.33
C LEU A 76 -0.97 1.47 17.98
N ASP A 77 -2.23 1.46 17.52
CA ASP A 77 -3.30 2.31 18.03
C ASP A 77 -3.58 2.00 19.51
N ALA A 78 -3.67 0.71 19.87
CA ALA A 78 -3.83 0.25 21.25
C ALA A 78 -2.62 0.60 22.14
N ALA A 79 -1.40 0.63 21.56
CA ALA A 79 -0.19 1.08 22.25
C ALA A 79 -0.08 2.62 22.38
N GLY A 80 -1.09 3.37 21.92
CA GLY A 80 -1.11 4.83 21.99
C GLY A 80 -0.23 5.53 20.95
N VAL A 81 0.33 4.79 19.98
CA VAL A 81 1.13 5.37 18.89
C VAL A 81 0.18 5.85 17.79
N LYS A 82 0.05 7.16 17.63
CA LYS A 82 -0.90 7.79 16.72
C LYS A 82 -0.18 8.53 15.60
N PRO A 83 -0.64 8.40 14.34
CA PRO A 83 -0.10 9.17 13.23
C PRO A 83 -0.73 10.57 13.14
N SER A 84 0.03 11.52 12.58
CA SER A 84 -0.46 12.83 12.15
C SER A 84 -0.92 12.82 10.70
N TRP A 85 -0.41 11.91 9.90
CA TRP A 85 -0.78 11.63 8.52
C TRP A 85 -0.71 10.14 8.24
N VAL A 86 -1.48 9.71 7.25
CA VAL A 86 -1.40 8.36 6.71
C VAL A 86 -1.21 8.42 5.20
N ALA A 87 -0.40 7.53 4.66
CA ALA A 87 -0.20 7.35 3.23
C ALA A 87 -0.07 5.86 2.91
N GLY A 88 -0.48 5.45 1.73
CA GLY A 88 -0.34 4.07 1.32
C GLY A 88 -0.03 3.96 -0.16
N HIS A 89 0.78 2.97 -0.55
CA HIS A 89 1.19 2.77 -1.93
C HIS A 89 0.15 1.93 -2.66
N SER A 90 -0.52 2.49 -3.66
CA SER A 90 -1.56 1.81 -4.44
C SER A 90 -2.64 1.16 -3.54
N LEU A 91 -2.63 -0.16 -3.37
CA LEU A 91 -3.51 -0.89 -2.43
C LEU A 91 -3.42 -0.29 -1.01
N GLY A 92 -2.22 0.08 -0.58
CA GLY A 92 -2.00 0.64 0.75
C GLY A 92 -2.78 1.92 1.05
N GLU A 93 -3.23 2.68 0.03
CA GLU A 93 -4.09 3.85 0.22
C GLU A 93 -5.45 3.47 0.84
N TYR A 94 -5.99 2.28 0.53
CA TYR A 94 -7.19 1.75 1.19
C TYR A 94 -6.93 1.41 2.66
N SER A 95 -5.76 0.84 2.97
CA SER A 95 -5.34 0.59 4.36
C SER A 95 -5.19 1.91 5.13
N ALA A 96 -4.64 2.95 4.48
CA ALA A 96 -4.54 4.29 5.04
C ALA A 96 -5.93 4.90 5.30
N CYS A 97 -6.90 4.70 4.39
CA CYS A 97 -8.28 5.15 4.57
C CYS A 97 -8.95 4.48 5.77
N VAL A 98 -8.73 3.16 5.98
CA VAL A 98 -9.23 2.46 7.18
C VAL A 98 -8.58 3.02 8.44
N ALA A 99 -7.27 3.20 8.46
CA ALA A 99 -6.56 3.75 9.61
C ALA A 99 -6.98 5.20 9.94
N ALA A 100 -7.40 5.96 8.93
CA ALA A 100 -7.90 7.32 9.07
C ALA A 100 -9.40 7.39 9.43
N GLY A 101 -10.11 6.27 9.49
CA GLY A 101 -11.56 6.22 9.73
C GLY A 101 -12.40 6.67 8.53
N ALA A 102 -11.82 6.76 7.34
CA ALA A 102 -12.54 7.11 6.12
C ALA A 102 -13.28 5.91 5.50
N LEU A 103 -12.84 4.68 5.75
CA LEU A 103 -13.48 3.44 5.33
C LEU A 103 -13.64 2.48 6.51
N ASP A 104 -14.78 1.82 6.59
CA ASP A 104 -14.98 0.69 7.48
C ASP A 104 -14.16 -0.50 7.00
N PHE A 105 -13.59 -1.28 7.94
CA PHE A 105 -12.66 -2.37 7.59
C PHE A 105 -13.31 -3.46 6.75
N GLU A 106 -14.52 -3.92 7.11
CA GLU A 106 -15.21 -4.97 6.36
C GLU A 106 -15.55 -4.52 4.93
N ASP A 107 -16.01 -3.28 4.78
CA ASP A 107 -16.29 -2.71 3.45
C ASP A 107 -15.01 -2.56 2.64
N ALA A 108 -13.93 -2.11 3.27
CA ALA A 108 -12.63 -2.00 2.62
C ALA A 108 -12.10 -3.37 2.14
N VAL A 109 -12.25 -4.43 2.94
CA VAL A 109 -11.87 -5.81 2.56
C VAL A 109 -12.62 -6.26 1.31
N ARG A 110 -13.95 -6.10 1.29
CA ARG A 110 -14.80 -6.45 0.13
C ARG A 110 -14.44 -5.59 -1.10
N LEU A 111 -14.22 -4.30 -0.88
CA LEU A 111 -13.89 -3.34 -1.93
C LEU A 111 -12.54 -3.65 -2.60
N VAL A 112 -11.49 -3.95 -1.82
CA VAL A 112 -10.17 -4.26 -2.40
C VAL A 112 -10.14 -5.66 -3.03
N HIS A 113 -10.92 -6.62 -2.54
CA HIS A 113 -11.13 -7.89 -3.20
C HIS A 113 -11.77 -7.66 -4.58
N ARG A 114 -12.84 -6.85 -4.63
CA ARG A 114 -13.50 -6.48 -5.89
C ARG A 114 -12.57 -5.71 -6.83
N ARG A 115 -11.76 -4.79 -6.30
CA ARG A 115 -10.72 -4.08 -7.06
C ARG A 115 -9.74 -5.08 -7.68
N GLY A 116 -9.29 -6.07 -6.92
CA GLY A 116 -8.40 -7.14 -7.40
C GLY A 116 -9.01 -7.95 -8.54
N GLU A 117 -10.29 -8.33 -8.43
CA GLU A 117 -11.02 -9.02 -9.51
C GLU A 117 -11.11 -8.18 -10.79
N LEU A 118 -11.48 -6.91 -10.64
CA LEU A 118 -11.63 -5.98 -11.76
C LEU A 118 -10.29 -5.76 -12.48
N MET A 119 -9.22 -5.55 -11.72
CA MET A 119 -7.86 -5.40 -12.27
C MET A 119 -7.37 -6.67 -12.98
N TYR A 120 -7.66 -7.84 -12.41
CA TYR A 120 -7.31 -9.13 -13.02
C TYR A 120 -8.05 -9.32 -14.35
N ARG A 121 -9.36 -9.06 -14.39
CA ARG A 121 -10.17 -9.14 -15.62
C ARG A 121 -9.69 -8.16 -16.68
N ALA A 122 -9.45 -6.90 -16.31
CA ALA A 122 -8.92 -5.90 -17.24
C ALA A 122 -7.57 -6.33 -17.85
N GLY A 123 -6.72 -7.00 -17.06
CA GLY A 123 -5.45 -7.55 -17.54
C GLY A 123 -5.63 -8.73 -18.53
N LEU A 124 -6.72 -9.51 -18.40
CA LEU A 124 -7.08 -10.55 -19.39
C LEU A 124 -7.65 -9.94 -20.67
N ASP A 125 -8.53 -8.94 -20.55
CA ASP A 125 -9.18 -8.27 -21.67
C ASP A 125 -8.21 -7.44 -22.50
N ARG A 126 -7.28 -6.75 -21.82
CA ARG A 126 -6.22 -5.93 -22.43
C ARG A 126 -4.86 -6.31 -21.84
N PRO A 127 -4.22 -7.36 -22.38
CA PRO A 127 -2.92 -7.83 -21.86
C PRO A 127 -1.85 -6.75 -21.92
N GLY A 128 -1.18 -6.54 -20.80
CA GLY A 128 -0.10 -5.59 -20.65
C GLY A 128 0.95 -6.07 -19.68
N THR A 129 1.91 -5.21 -19.36
CA THR A 129 3.00 -5.50 -18.43
C THR A 129 3.52 -4.23 -17.77
N MET A 130 4.42 -4.42 -16.81
CA MET A 130 5.11 -3.32 -16.12
C MET A 130 6.61 -3.60 -16.06
N ALA A 131 7.41 -2.54 -15.96
CA ALA A 131 8.85 -2.64 -15.75
C ALA A 131 9.35 -1.53 -14.83
N ALA A 132 10.28 -1.85 -13.92
CA ALA A 132 10.98 -0.86 -13.11
C ALA A 132 12.21 -0.35 -13.85
N ILE A 133 12.33 0.96 -13.98
CA ILE A 133 13.47 1.68 -14.54
C ILE A 133 14.25 2.29 -13.38
N LEU A 134 15.53 1.93 -13.26
CA LEU A 134 16.40 2.41 -12.18
C LEU A 134 17.54 3.26 -12.74
N GLY A 135 17.81 4.37 -12.09
CA GLY A 135 18.97 5.24 -12.37
C GLY A 135 18.75 6.29 -13.47
N LEU A 136 17.50 6.51 -13.88
CA LEU A 136 17.10 7.64 -14.70
C LEU A 136 16.21 8.61 -13.90
N GLU A 137 16.32 9.88 -14.22
CA GLU A 137 15.40 10.88 -13.69
C GLU A 137 13.99 10.69 -14.29
N ARG A 138 12.97 11.13 -13.55
CA ARG A 138 11.56 11.03 -13.96
C ARG A 138 11.32 11.54 -15.39
N THR A 139 11.83 12.72 -15.73
CA THR A 139 11.66 13.33 -17.05
C THR A 139 12.26 12.49 -18.18
N GLN A 140 13.37 11.79 -17.93
CA GLN A 140 13.97 10.87 -18.89
C GLN A 140 13.11 9.63 -19.12
N VAL A 141 12.47 9.12 -18.06
CA VAL A 141 11.54 7.98 -18.18
C VAL A 141 10.26 8.41 -18.91
N GLU A 142 9.73 9.60 -18.61
CA GLU A 142 8.60 10.20 -19.35
C GLU A 142 8.93 10.36 -20.84
N GLU A 143 10.13 10.83 -21.18
CA GLU A 143 10.60 10.91 -22.57
C GLU A 143 10.69 9.52 -23.22
N ALA A 144 11.22 8.50 -22.51
CA ALA A 144 11.29 7.14 -23.04
C ALA A 144 9.88 6.58 -23.34
N CYS A 145 8.90 6.84 -22.47
CA CYS A 145 7.50 6.46 -22.71
C CYS A 145 6.92 7.19 -23.93
N ALA A 146 7.06 8.51 -24.01
CA ALA A 146 6.55 9.30 -25.14
C ALA A 146 7.14 8.83 -26.49
N ARG A 147 8.43 8.53 -26.53
CA ARG A 147 9.10 8.01 -27.74
C ARG A 147 8.71 6.56 -28.10
N ALA A 148 8.11 5.84 -27.16
CA ALA A 148 7.63 4.47 -27.36
C ALA A 148 6.15 4.39 -27.78
N GLU A 149 5.38 5.49 -27.76
CA GLU A 149 3.94 5.53 -28.07
C GLU A 149 3.57 4.97 -29.45
N GLY A 150 4.49 5.04 -30.43
CA GLY A 150 4.29 4.40 -31.74
C GLY A 150 4.17 2.87 -31.70
N ALA A 151 4.54 2.21 -30.58
CA ALA A 151 4.41 0.79 -30.36
C ALA A 151 3.19 0.40 -29.47
N GLY A 152 2.37 1.40 -29.06
CA GLY A 152 1.21 1.22 -28.20
C GLY A 152 1.25 2.09 -26.95
N VAL A 153 0.29 1.89 -26.06
CA VAL A 153 0.16 2.67 -24.80
C VAL A 153 1.25 2.27 -23.80
N VAL A 154 2.00 3.26 -23.32
CA VAL A 154 2.93 3.10 -22.19
C VAL A 154 3.03 4.43 -21.43
N CYS A 155 3.06 4.35 -20.09
CA CYS A 155 3.16 5.53 -19.22
C CYS A 155 3.91 5.22 -17.93
N PRO A 156 4.44 6.24 -17.23
CA PRO A 156 4.86 6.10 -15.84
C PRO A 156 3.67 5.72 -14.95
N ALA A 157 3.85 4.69 -14.13
CA ALA A 157 2.81 4.13 -13.27
C ALA A 157 3.11 4.31 -11.78
N ASN A 158 4.39 4.18 -11.36
CA ASN A 158 4.79 4.47 -10.00
C ASN A 158 6.05 5.35 -10.00
N LEU A 159 5.93 6.52 -9.40
CA LEU A 159 7.03 7.46 -9.18
C LEU A 159 7.55 7.22 -7.75
N ASN A 160 8.39 6.19 -7.61
CA ASN A 160 8.73 5.62 -6.31
C ASN A 160 9.80 6.41 -5.53
N GLY A 161 10.66 7.12 -6.24
CA GLY A 161 11.73 7.91 -5.64
C GLY A 161 12.74 8.37 -6.68
N PRO A 162 13.78 9.12 -6.26
CA PRO A 162 14.83 9.57 -7.16
C PRO A 162 15.47 8.40 -7.90
N GLY A 163 15.39 8.44 -9.23
CA GLY A 163 15.93 7.38 -10.07
C GLY A 163 15.21 6.03 -9.99
N GLN A 164 13.97 5.99 -9.51
CA GLN A 164 13.17 4.75 -9.46
C GLN A 164 11.74 5.00 -9.95
N VAL A 165 11.46 4.68 -11.20
CA VAL A 165 10.15 4.80 -11.83
C VAL A 165 9.71 3.45 -12.39
N VAL A 166 8.45 3.09 -12.17
CA VAL A 166 7.82 1.93 -12.83
C VAL A 166 6.98 2.45 -14.00
N ILE A 167 7.16 1.82 -15.15
CA ILE A 167 6.34 2.06 -16.35
C ILE A 167 5.34 0.93 -16.55
N SER A 168 4.20 1.23 -17.16
CA SER A 168 3.08 0.31 -17.36
C SER A 168 2.42 0.56 -18.71
N GLY A 169 1.99 -0.52 -19.39
CA GLY A 169 1.35 -0.38 -20.69
C GLY A 169 1.27 -1.67 -21.49
N GLU A 170 1.02 -1.54 -22.78
CA GLU A 170 1.04 -2.64 -23.72
C GLU A 170 2.44 -3.24 -23.83
N ARG A 171 2.51 -4.56 -23.94
CA ARG A 171 3.80 -5.28 -23.88
C ARG A 171 4.83 -4.76 -24.86
N ALA A 172 4.44 -4.50 -26.12
CA ALA A 172 5.35 -4.01 -27.15
C ALA A 172 5.89 -2.60 -26.81
N ALA A 173 5.01 -1.70 -26.34
CA ALA A 173 5.36 -0.35 -25.95
C ALA A 173 6.27 -0.31 -24.71
N VAL A 174 5.98 -1.15 -23.70
CA VAL A 174 6.84 -1.29 -22.51
C VAL A 174 8.23 -1.82 -22.89
N VAL A 175 8.31 -2.84 -23.76
CA VAL A 175 9.60 -3.34 -24.25
C VAL A 175 10.37 -2.24 -24.95
N ARG A 176 9.72 -1.48 -25.84
CA ARG A 176 10.34 -0.35 -26.57
C ARG A 176 10.81 0.75 -25.62
N ALA A 177 9.99 1.13 -24.63
CA ALA A 177 10.38 2.12 -23.62
C ALA A 177 11.59 1.63 -22.79
N CYS A 178 11.62 0.34 -22.45
CA CYS A 178 12.77 -0.28 -21.76
C CYS A 178 14.07 -0.22 -22.57
N GLU A 179 14.02 -0.44 -23.90
CA GLU A 179 15.17 -0.29 -24.79
C GLU A 179 15.68 1.15 -24.83
N LEU A 180 14.75 2.10 -24.98
CA LEU A 180 15.07 3.52 -24.97
C LEU A 180 15.69 3.96 -23.65
N ALA A 181 15.12 3.52 -22.52
CA ALA A 181 15.67 3.79 -21.20
C ALA A 181 17.10 3.25 -21.03
N ARG A 182 17.39 2.05 -21.54
CA ARG A 182 18.78 1.52 -21.55
C ARG A 182 19.70 2.41 -22.39
N GLY A 183 19.26 2.85 -23.57
CA GLY A 183 20.00 3.77 -24.44
C GLY A 183 20.23 5.14 -23.80
N MET A 184 19.37 5.58 -22.89
CA MET A 184 19.50 6.81 -22.10
C MET A 184 20.36 6.65 -20.84
N GLY A 185 20.90 5.42 -20.57
CA GLY A 185 21.79 5.18 -19.43
C GLY A 185 21.11 4.65 -18.17
N ALA A 186 19.92 4.03 -18.27
CA ALA A 186 19.31 3.35 -17.13
C ALA A 186 20.27 2.31 -16.53
N LYS A 187 20.50 2.39 -15.22
CA LYS A 187 21.37 1.43 -14.50
C LYS A 187 20.82 0.02 -14.52
N ARG A 188 19.50 -0.11 -14.38
CA ARG A 188 18.77 -1.40 -14.43
C ARG A 188 17.38 -1.18 -15.01
N VAL A 189 16.91 -2.17 -15.74
CA VAL A 189 15.54 -2.27 -16.26
C VAL A 189 15.04 -3.66 -15.91
N ILE A 190 14.04 -3.74 -15.04
CA ILE A 190 13.56 -4.99 -14.42
C ILE A 190 12.10 -5.19 -14.81
N PRO A 191 11.78 -6.19 -15.67
CA PRO A 191 10.40 -6.60 -15.88
C PRO A 191 9.75 -7.06 -14.57
N LEU A 192 8.48 -6.71 -14.36
CA LEU A 192 7.74 -7.10 -13.16
C LEU A 192 6.80 -8.27 -13.47
N GLU A 193 6.70 -9.21 -12.53
CA GLU A 193 5.76 -10.34 -12.58
C GLU A 193 4.38 -9.86 -12.13
N VAL A 194 3.60 -9.28 -13.06
CA VAL A 194 2.27 -8.74 -12.81
C VAL A 194 1.26 -9.29 -13.82
N SER A 195 -0.01 -9.37 -13.41
CA SER A 195 -1.11 -9.87 -14.23
C SER A 195 -1.73 -8.82 -15.18
N GLY A 196 -1.21 -7.59 -15.22
CA GLY A 196 -1.75 -6.53 -16.06
C GLY A 196 -0.95 -5.24 -16.01
N ALA A 197 -1.33 -4.28 -16.86
CA ALA A 197 -0.75 -2.95 -16.93
C ALA A 197 -1.43 -2.00 -15.92
N PHE A 198 -1.14 -2.20 -14.63
CA PHE A 198 -1.74 -1.40 -13.56
C PHE A 198 -1.32 0.07 -13.64
N HIS A 199 -2.18 0.97 -13.16
CA HIS A 199 -1.95 2.42 -13.16
C HIS A 199 -1.69 2.98 -14.58
N SER A 200 -2.44 2.47 -15.57
CA SER A 200 -2.38 2.88 -16.96
C SER A 200 -3.77 2.96 -17.60
N PRO A 201 -3.93 3.58 -18.77
CA PRO A 201 -5.21 3.61 -19.49
C PRO A 201 -5.79 2.22 -19.85
N LEU A 202 -4.98 1.14 -19.78
CA LEU A 202 -5.44 -0.22 -20.01
C LEU A 202 -6.40 -0.72 -18.91
N MET A 203 -6.41 -0.07 -17.74
CA MET A 203 -7.30 -0.40 -16.62
C MET A 203 -8.68 0.28 -16.72
N GLY A 204 -9.05 0.85 -17.88
CA GLY A 204 -10.31 1.61 -18.04
C GLY A 204 -11.57 0.83 -17.65
N SER A 205 -11.68 -0.45 -18.05
CA SER A 205 -12.82 -1.30 -17.66
C SER A 205 -12.85 -1.58 -16.16
N ALA A 206 -11.69 -1.75 -15.53
CA ALA A 206 -11.59 -1.93 -14.08
C ALA A 206 -11.97 -0.64 -13.33
N ALA A 207 -11.61 0.53 -13.84
CA ALA A 207 -11.94 1.82 -13.22
C ALA A 207 -13.45 2.04 -13.16
N ALA A 208 -14.19 1.76 -14.24
CA ALA A 208 -15.65 1.87 -14.27
C ALA A 208 -16.31 0.97 -13.19
N GLY A 209 -15.92 -0.29 -13.11
CA GLY A 209 -16.44 -1.20 -12.08
C GLY A 209 -16.03 -0.82 -10.66
N LEU A 210 -14.85 -0.19 -10.48
CA LEU A 210 -14.42 0.31 -9.18
C LEU A 210 -15.23 1.54 -8.74
N THR A 211 -15.59 2.44 -9.66
CA THR A 211 -16.48 3.57 -9.37
C THR A 211 -17.83 3.08 -8.85
N GLU A 212 -18.42 2.05 -9.48
CA GLU A 212 -19.66 1.43 -9.01
C GLU A 212 -19.49 0.81 -7.61
N ALA A 213 -18.39 0.10 -7.37
CA ALA A 213 -18.11 -0.50 -6.07
C ALA A 213 -17.89 0.57 -4.97
N LEU A 214 -17.19 1.66 -5.29
CA LEU A 214 -17.00 2.80 -4.37
C LEU A 214 -18.31 3.54 -4.08
N ALA A 215 -19.24 3.60 -5.02
CA ALA A 215 -20.55 4.20 -4.79
C ALA A 215 -21.42 3.38 -3.81
N ALA A 216 -21.16 2.08 -3.70
CA ALA A 216 -21.89 1.17 -2.80
C ALA A 216 -21.37 1.17 -1.34
N VAL A 217 -20.23 1.79 -1.06
CA VAL A 217 -19.66 1.90 0.29
C VAL A 217 -19.69 3.33 0.81
N SER A 218 -19.76 3.49 2.13
CA SER A 218 -19.65 4.80 2.77
C SER A 218 -18.18 5.23 2.82
N VAL A 219 -17.87 6.42 2.31
CA VAL A 219 -16.56 7.05 2.48
C VAL A 219 -16.76 8.28 3.36
N HIS A 220 -16.28 8.20 4.60
CA HIS A 220 -16.44 9.24 5.64
C HIS A 220 -15.31 10.28 5.54
N ASP A 221 -15.53 11.42 6.21
CA ASP A 221 -14.46 12.37 6.43
C ASP A 221 -13.39 11.76 7.34
N ALA A 222 -12.12 11.86 6.92
CA ALA A 222 -11.00 11.24 7.61
C ALA A 222 -10.65 12.02 8.90
N LEU A 223 -10.45 11.28 9.99
CA LEU A 223 -9.96 11.84 11.27
C LEU A 223 -8.51 12.28 11.16
N ILE A 224 -7.75 11.63 10.29
CA ILE A 224 -6.32 11.86 10.02
C ILE A 224 -6.16 12.10 8.52
N PRO A 225 -5.39 13.11 8.05
CA PRO A 225 -5.21 13.33 6.62
C PRO A 225 -4.65 12.12 5.91
N VAL A 226 -5.29 11.70 4.81
CA VAL A 226 -4.85 10.65 3.90
C VAL A 226 -4.13 11.31 2.72
N VAL A 227 -2.88 10.95 2.46
CA VAL A 227 -2.15 11.47 1.30
C VAL A 227 -2.51 10.66 0.07
N ALA A 228 -3.17 11.31 -0.89
CA ALA A 228 -3.67 10.66 -2.10
C ALA A 228 -2.55 10.35 -3.10
N ASN A 229 -2.56 9.15 -3.69
CA ASN A 229 -1.54 8.71 -4.64
C ASN A 229 -1.49 9.56 -5.91
N VAL A 230 -2.64 9.99 -6.42
CA VAL A 230 -2.74 10.71 -7.70
C VAL A 230 -2.32 12.18 -7.61
N SER A 231 -2.49 12.82 -6.44
CA SER A 231 -2.20 14.25 -6.24
C SER A 231 -1.00 14.51 -5.33
N ALA A 232 -0.64 13.57 -4.47
CA ALA A 232 0.29 13.74 -3.34
C ALA A 232 -0.20 14.77 -2.31
N GLU A 233 -1.51 15.08 -2.30
CA GLU A 233 -2.11 16.04 -1.38
C GLU A 233 -2.76 15.32 -0.19
N PRO A 234 -2.65 15.86 1.04
CA PRO A 234 -3.35 15.35 2.20
C PRO A 234 -4.84 15.72 2.14
N LEU A 235 -5.71 14.72 2.08
CA LEU A 235 -7.16 14.85 1.99
C LEU A 235 -7.81 14.47 3.32
N ARG A 236 -8.95 15.12 3.63
CA ARG A 236 -9.80 14.79 4.79
C ARG A 236 -11.25 14.54 4.41
N ARG A 237 -11.78 15.22 3.40
CA ARG A 237 -13.19 15.08 3.03
C ARG A 237 -13.44 13.78 2.31
N GLY A 238 -14.45 13.03 2.76
CA GLY A 238 -14.79 11.73 2.18
C GLY A 238 -15.06 11.79 0.68
N VAL A 239 -15.69 12.89 0.20
CA VAL A 239 -15.93 13.08 -1.24
C VAL A 239 -14.63 13.23 -2.05
N GLU A 240 -13.60 13.88 -1.49
CA GLU A 240 -12.30 14.06 -2.13
C GLU A 240 -11.50 12.75 -2.11
N ILE A 241 -11.56 12.02 -0.98
CA ILE A 241 -10.93 10.69 -0.84
C ILE A 241 -11.54 9.72 -1.84
N ARG A 242 -12.88 9.66 -1.97
CA ARG A 242 -13.56 8.83 -2.97
C ARG A 242 -13.08 9.15 -4.39
N ALA A 243 -13.10 10.43 -4.77
CA ALA A 243 -12.66 10.87 -6.09
C ALA A 243 -11.18 10.52 -6.36
N ALA A 244 -10.32 10.61 -5.35
CA ALA A 244 -8.91 10.22 -5.45
C ALA A 244 -8.75 8.69 -5.66
N LEU A 245 -9.51 7.87 -4.93
CA LEU A 245 -9.51 6.41 -5.08
C LEU A 245 -10.06 5.96 -6.45
N GLU A 246 -11.06 6.64 -7.00
CA GLU A 246 -11.57 6.42 -8.36
C GLU A 246 -10.51 6.73 -9.42
N ALA A 247 -9.81 7.86 -9.27
CA ALA A 247 -8.76 8.28 -10.20
C ALA A 247 -7.48 7.44 -10.10
N GLN A 248 -7.22 6.82 -8.93
CA GLN A 248 -5.98 6.12 -8.61
C GLN A 248 -5.65 4.99 -9.59
N LEU A 249 -6.66 4.27 -10.08
CA LEU A 249 -6.45 3.07 -10.89
C LEU A 249 -5.88 3.37 -12.27
N LEU A 250 -6.19 4.56 -12.81
CA LEU A 250 -5.71 5.06 -14.11
C LEU A 250 -4.52 6.01 -13.96
N GLY A 251 -4.31 6.54 -12.76
CA GLY A 251 -3.29 7.53 -12.47
C GLY A 251 -2.01 6.92 -11.90
N ALA A 252 -0.90 7.63 -12.07
CA ALA A 252 0.37 7.24 -11.46
C ALA A 252 0.33 7.38 -9.94
N VAL A 253 0.96 6.44 -9.24
CA VAL A 253 1.26 6.55 -7.81
C VAL A 253 2.43 7.52 -7.63
N ARG A 254 2.15 8.73 -7.17
CA ARG A 254 3.12 9.82 -6.94
C ARG A 254 3.80 9.68 -5.58
N TRP A 255 4.46 8.51 -5.35
CA TRP A 255 4.98 8.17 -4.03
C TRP A 255 6.10 9.10 -3.55
N GLU A 256 7.05 9.41 -4.42
CA GLU A 256 8.11 10.38 -4.11
C GLU A 256 7.53 11.74 -3.71
N ASP A 257 6.58 12.25 -4.50
CA ASP A 257 5.92 13.54 -4.22
C ASP A 257 5.19 13.49 -2.87
N SER A 258 4.52 12.36 -2.56
CA SER A 258 3.84 12.15 -1.27
C SER A 258 4.80 12.17 -0.08
N MET A 259 5.97 11.53 -0.20
CA MET A 259 6.97 11.56 0.86
C MET A 259 7.60 12.94 1.04
N ARG A 260 7.92 13.64 -0.07
CA ARG A 260 8.41 15.02 -0.02
C ARG A 260 7.38 15.95 0.62
N ARG A 261 6.10 15.79 0.30
CA ARG A 261 5.01 16.55 0.90
C ARG A 261 4.94 16.32 2.40
N LEU A 262 4.96 15.08 2.88
CA LEU A 262 4.92 14.76 4.31
C LEU A 262 6.10 15.35 5.07
N ILE A 263 7.31 15.28 4.50
CA ILE A 263 8.51 15.90 5.10
C ILE A 263 8.35 17.42 5.17
N ALA A 264 7.87 18.06 4.10
CA ALA A 264 7.63 19.51 4.05
C ALA A 264 6.54 19.96 5.04
N ASP A 265 5.50 19.15 5.26
CA ASP A 265 4.42 19.40 6.24
C ASP A 265 4.88 19.15 7.69
N GLY A 266 6.15 18.71 7.88
CA GLY A 266 6.79 18.58 9.18
C GLY A 266 6.66 17.20 9.82
N ALA A 267 6.51 16.13 9.03
CA ALA A 267 6.65 14.76 9.53
C ALA A 267 8.07 14.54 10.07
N GLN A 268 8.16 14.08 11.30
CA GLN A 268 9.43 13.90 12.04
C GLN A 268 9.88 12.44 12.11
N GLY A 269 8.99 11.52 11.72
CA GLY A 269 9.26 10.09 11.67
C GLY A 269 8.20 9.35 10.90
N PHE A 270 8.55 8.18 10.38
CA PHE A 270 7.71 7.36 9.55
C PHE A 270 7.65 5.93 10.08
N VAL A 271 6.46 5.33 10.05
CA VAL A 271 6.26 3.93 10.44
C VAL A 271 5.63 3.19 9.27
N GLU A 272 6.33 2.22 8.70
CA GLU A 272 5.75 1.29 7.73
C GLU A 272 4.93 0.24 8.51
N VAL A 273 3.63 0.15 8.20
CA VAL A 273 2.64 -0.63 8.95
C VAL A 273 2.10 -1.74 8.06
N GLY A 274 2.53 -2.96 8.31
CA GLY A 274 2.24 -4.14 7.51
C GLY A 274 3.50 -4.84 7.03
N THR A 275 3.34 -5.74 6.05
CA THR A 275 4.39 -6.65 5.59
C THR A 275 5.58 -5.95 4.95
N GLY A 276 6.77 -6.32 5.41
CA GLY A 276 8.05 -5.96 4.80
C GLY A 276 8.56 -4.56 5.15
N THR A 277 9.52 -4.07 4.36
CA THR A 277 10.21 -2.80 4.60
C THR A 277 10.45 -2.01 3.30
N VAL A 278 9.58 -2.21 2.30
CA VAL A 278 9.75 -1.64 0.95
C VAL A 278 9.64 -0.12 0.99
N LEU A 279 8.59 0.40 1.64
CA LEU A 279 8.34 1.84 1.70
C LEU A 279 9.38 2.58 2.52
N ARG A 280 9.84 1.96 3.61
CA ARG A 280 10.98 2.44 4.38
C ARG A 280 12.27 2.48 3.56
N GLY A 281 12.47 1.47 2.70
CA GLY A 281 13.57 1.44 1.74
C GLY A 281 13.48 2.60 0.75
N LEU A 282 12.31 2.87 0.18
CA LEU A 282 12.07 4.00 -0.72
C LEU A 282 12.31 5.35 -0.04
N LEU A 283 11.80 5.53 1.18
CA LEU A 283 12.02 6.74 1.97
C LEU A 283 13.51 7.02 2.18
N ARG A 284 14.30 5.99 2.49
CA ARG A 284 15.76 6.12 2.68
C ARG A 284 16.52 6.50 1.40
N THR A 285 15.97 6.27 0.22
CA THR A 285 16.57 6.79 -1.03
C THR A 285 16.34 8.28 -1.20
N LEU A 286 15.26 8.79 -0.61
CA LEU A 286 14.90 10.20 -0.64
C LEU A 286 15.65 11.00 0.44
N ASP A 287 15.59 10.51 1.69
CA ASP A 287 16.27 11.15 2.83
C ASP A 287 16.65 10.10 3.87
N LYS A 288 17.95 9.89 4.05
CA LYS A 288 18.50 8.92 5.02
C LYS A 288 18.46 9.43 6.47
N SER A 289 18.30 10.72 6.68
CA SER A 289 18.27 11.33 8.00
C SER A 289 16.94 11.20 8.72
N VAL A 290 15.87 10.94 7.98
CA VAL A 290 14.52 10.83 8.54
C VAL A 290 14.36 9.50 9.30
N PRO A 291 14.00 9.54 10.60
CA PRO A 291 13.77 8.34 11.39
C PRO A 291 12.61 7.50 10.81
N SER A 292 12.81 6.18 10.73
CA SER A 292 11.77 5.29 10.23
C SER A 292 11.81 3.91 10.90
N TRP A 293 10.64 3.36 11.18
CA TRP A 293 10.40 2.06 11.81
C TRP A 293 9.49 1.22 10.92
N SER A 294 9.34 -0.06 11.25
CA SER A 294 8.39 -0.97 10.58
C SER A 294 7.75 -1.91 11.58
N VAL A 295 6.47 -2.22 11.37
CA VAL A 295 5.66 -3.12 12.18
C VAL A 295 5.04 -4.17 11.27
N ASP A 296 5.76 -5.28 11.12
CA ASP A 296 5.37 -6.47 10.36
C ASP A 296 5.01 -7.65 11.30
N ASP A 297 5.68 -7.70 12.45
CA ASP A 297 5.62 -8.76 13.42
C ASP A 297 5.65 -8.23 14.88
N PRO A 298 5.54 -9.12 15.90
CA PRO A 298 5.59 -8.72 17.30
C PRO A 298 6.88 -8.01 17.72
N ASP A 299 8.02 -8.38 17.14
CA ASP A 299 9.33 -7.79 17.49
C ASP A 299 9.43 -6.38 16.89
N GLY A 300 9.01 -6.18 15.65
CA GLY A 300 8.89 -4.87 15.02
C GLY A 300 7.93 -3.94 15.77
N LEU A 301 6.80 -4.47 16.25
CA LEU A 301 5.86 -3.72 17.09
C LEU A 301 6.56 -3.26 18.38
N GLN A 302 7.16 -4.19 19.12
CA GLN A 302 7.82 -3.89 20.38
C GLN A 302 8.97 -2.87 20.21
N ALA A 303 9.81 -3.07 19.19
CA ALA A 303 10.92 -2.15 18.89
C ALA A 303 10.42 -0.75 18.53
N THR A 304 9.36 -0.65 17.71
CA THR A 304 8.75 0.62 17.31
C THR A 304 8.14 1.35 18.50
N VAL A 305 7.33 0.66 19.32
CA VAL A 305 6.70 1.24 20.51
C VAL A 305 7.76 1.72 21.50
N SER A 306 8.80 0.91 21.78
CA SER A 306 9.88 1.27 22.71
C SER A 306 10.67 2.49 22.23
N ALA A 307 11.01 2.56 20.94
CA ALA A 307 11.72 3.71 20.36
C ALA A 307 10.92 5.01 20.45
N LEU A 308 9.59 4.92 20.22
CA LEU A 308 8.70 6.09 20.26
C LEU A 308 8.30 6.48 21.69
N ALA A 309 8.20 5.52 22.62
CA ALA A 309 7.96 5.79 24.05
C ALA A 309 9.15 6.51 24.70
N GLY A 310 10.38 6.13 24.37
CA GLY A 310 11.61 6.83 24.83
C GLY A 310 11.65 8.30 24.37
N ALA A 311 10.99 8.63 23.25
CA ALA A 311 10.86 10.00 22.76
C ALA A 311 9.67 10.77 23.38
N ALA A 312 8.75 10.10 24.12
CA ALA A 312 7.51 10.68 24.64
C ALA A 312 7.26 10.43 26.15
N GLY A 313 8.12 9.68 26.85
CA GLY A 313 7.93 9.36 28.28
C GLY A 313 6.80 8.32 28.56
N GLY A 314 6.57 7.38 27.68
CA GLY A 314 5.43 6.44 27.71
C GLY A 314 5.69 5.08 28.39
N VAL A 315 4.62 4.47 28.86
CA VAL A 315 4.52 3.23 29.68
C VAL A 315 4.85 1.98 28.85
N PRO A 316 5.59 0.98 29.40
CA PRO A 316 5.87 -0.29 28.72
C PRO A 316 4.58 -1.15 28.59
N LEU A 317 4.41 -1.79 27.43
CA LEU A 317 3.41 -2.86 27.26
C LEU A 317 3.84 -4.08 28.08
N THR A 318 3.31 -4.27 29.29
CA THR A 318 3.40 -5.53 30.00
C THR A 318 2.34 -6.47 29.48
N GLY A 319 2.76 -7.52 28.81
CA GLY A 319 1.86 -8.55 28.27
C GLY A 319 1.53 -9.61 29.31
N ASP A 320 0.99 -9.24 30.49
CA ASP A 320 0.42 -10.16 31.45
C ASP A 320 -0.90 -9.58 31.99
N SER A 321 -1.99 -9.95 31.33
CA SER A 321 -3.29 -9.90 31.98
C SER A 321 -3.44 -11.19 32.79
N GLU A 322 -3.23 -11.11 34.09
CA GLU A 322 -3.63 -12.17 35.02
C GLU A 322 -5.13 -12.51 34.86
N PRO A 323 -5.52 -13.77 34.94
CA PRO A 323 -6.93 -14.13 34.94
C PRO A 323 -7.59 -13.54 36.19
N MET A 324 -8.70 -12.81 35.99
CA MET A 324 -9.57 -12.41 37.11
C MET A 324 -10.07 -13.66 37.80
N GLU A 325 -9.65 -13.88 39.06
CA GLU A 325 -10.28 -14.82 39.98
C GLU A 325 -11.76 -14.43 40.18
N GLU A 326 -12.63 -15.33 39.85
CA GLU A 326 -14.04 -15.27 40.27
C GLU A 326 -14.08 -15.31 41.81
N ALA A 327 -14.45 -14.19 42.42
CA ALA A 327 -14.81 -14.17 43.82
C ALA A 327 -16.26 -14.66 43.96
N GLY A 328 -16.45 -15.72 44.75
CA GLY A 328 -17.66 -16.44 45.03
C GLY A 328 -18.79 -15.67 45.77
#